data_48e681549acc4aa389a6f718b380974f
#
_entry.id   48e681549acc4aa389a6f718b380974f
#
_cell.length_a   1.000
_cell.length_b   1.000
_cell.length_c   1.000
_cell.angle_alpha   90.00
_cell.angle_beta   90.00
_cell.angle_gamma   90.00
#
_symmetry.space_group_name_H-M   'P 1'
#
loop_
_entity.id
_entity.type
_entity.pdbx_description
1 polymer ?
#
loop_
_entity_poly.entity_id
_entity_poly.type
_entity_poly.pdbx_seq_one_letter_code
_entity_poly.pdbx_strand_id
1 'polypeptide(L)'
;NNRRYDGVVLTFAHKELARALAPALADQDKQWVLAMDGYSNAVTLGYNLRKYVMVFGQASSHARHDDILTDFRPLNNGNILILRKSEPDLAYYRQFFRTVSVDSFDIRGARFWQVKGEGFDYPAYREKILTYVKQEYYSIPSWLPQRGCYFCDRYFPDEKCCR
;
A
#
# COMPACT_ATOMS: atom_id res chain seq x y z
N ASN A 1 -10.52 13.09 16.54
CA ASN A 1 -10.54 12.37 15.25
C ASN A 1 -11.18 11.01 15.45
N ASN A 2 -12.38 10.82 14.91
CA ASN A 2 -13.07 9.54 15.04
C ASN A 2 -12.71 8.64 13.86
N ARG A 3 -11.69 7.80 14.01
CA ARG A 3 -11.20 6.86 12.99
C ARG A 3 -12.30 5.96 12.39
N ARG A 4 -13.39 5.70 13.15
CA ARG A 4 -14.55 4.95 12.65
C ARG A 4 -15.35 5.78 11.65
N TYR A 5 -15.54 7.06 11.92
CA TYR A 5 -16.22 7.98 11.03
C TYR A 5 -15.49 8.14 9.71
N ASP A 6 -14.17 8.28 9.73
CA ASP A 6 -13.33 8.38 8.51
C ASP A 6 -13.50 7.14 7.62
N GLY A 7 -13.62 5.94 8.22
CA GLY A 7 -13.92 4.70 7.50
C GLY A 7 -15.30 4.69 6.84
N VAL A 8 -16.30 5.25 7.53
CA VAL A 8 -17.65 5.39 6.98
C VAL A 8 -17.64 6.36 5.80
N VAL A 9 -16.97 7.52 5.92
CA VAL A 9 -16.83 8.49 4.81
C VAL A 9 -16.12 7.88 3.61
N LEU A 10 -15.06 7.09 3.83
CA LEU A 10 -14.37 6.34 2.77
C LEU A 10 -15.33 5.45 1.96
N THR A 11 -16.33 4.88 2.63
CA THR A 11 -17.27 3.94 2.01
C THR A 11 -18.29 4.65 1.12
N PHE A 12 -18.88 5.76 1.55
CA PHE A 12 -20.01 6.36 0.82
C PHE A 12 -19.69 7.68 0.11
N ALA A 13 -18.60 8.38 0.48
CA ALA A 13 -18.21 9.63 -0.17
C ALA A 13 -17.27 9.42 -1.38
N HIS A 14 -17.45 8.31 -2.10
CA HIS A 14 -16.54 7.90 -3.18
C HIS A 14 -16.44 8.93 -4.33
N LYS A 15 -17.51 9.65 -4.63
CA LYS A 15 -17.49 10.69 -5.69
C LYS A 15 -16.62 11.89 -5.28
N GLU A 16 -16.72 12.30 -4.04
CA GLU A 16 -15.90 13.38 -3.46
C GLU A 16 -14.44 12.96 -3.36
N LEU A 17 -14.18 11.73 -2.93
CA LEU A 17 -12.84 11.16 -2.89
C LEU A 17 -12.21 11.07 -4.29
N ALA A 18 -12.97 10.58 -5.28
CA ALA A 18 -12.51 10.53 -6.66
C ALA A 18 -12.14 11.93 -7.20
N ARG A 19 -12.95 12.95 -6.90
CA ARG A 19 -12.66 14.34 -7.29
C ARG A 19 -11.41 14.90 -6.60
N ALA A 20 -11.22 14.60 -5.32
CA ALA A 20 -10.06 15.04 -4.56
C ALA A 20 -8.75 14.38 -5.04
N LEU A 21 -8.82 13.12 -5.48
CA LEU A 21 -7.67 12.38 -5.99
C LEU A 21 -7.38 12.66 -7.48
N ALA A 22 -8.39 13.13 -8.24
CA ALA A 22 -8.29 13.33 -9.68
C ALA A 22 -7.10 14.21 -10.11
N PRO A 23 -6.79 15.35 -9.47
CA PRO A 23 -5.64 16.16 -9.88
C PRO A 23 -4.31 15.43 -9.84
N ALA A 24 -4.11 14.60 -8.80
CA ALA A 24 -2.89 13.80 -8.69
C ALA A 24 -2.86 12.64 -9.70
N LEU A 25 -4.01 12.00 -9.95
CA LEU A 25 -4.11 10.86 -10.85
C LEU A 25 -4.18 11.25 -12.34
N ALA A 26 -4.49 12.49 -12.65
CA ALA A 26 -4.57 13.02 -14.04
C ALA A 26 -3.22 13.56 -14.55
N ASP A 27 -2.21 13.62 -13.69
CA ASP A 27 -0.85 14.03 -14.10
C ASP A 27 -0.26 12.99 -15.05
N GLN A 28 -0.32 13.31 -16.36
CA GLN A 28 0.12 12.40 -17.42
C GLN A 28 1.65 12.20 -17.43
N ASP A 29 2.38 13.15 -16.89
CA ASP A 29 3.84 13.07 -16.80
C ASP A 29 4.28 12.16 -15.66
N LYS A 30 3.37 11.87 -14.71
CA LYS A 30 3.61 11.02 -13.56
C LYS A 30 2.54 9.94 -13.45
N GLN A 31 2.87 8.75 -13.89
CA GLN A 31 1.99 7.60 -13.65
C GLN A 31 2.00 7.24 -12.15
N TRP A 32 0.84 7.42 -11.51
CA TRP A 32 0.67 7.11 -10.10
C TRP A 32 -0.02 5.76 -9.89
N VAL A 33 0.61 4.90 -9.09
CA VAL A 33 -0.05 3.72 -8.54
C VAL A 33 -0.73 4.09 -7.24
N LEU A 34 -2.01 3.79 -7.10
CA LEU A 34 -2.80 4.14 -5.91
C LEU A 34 -2.67 3.06 -4.84
N ALA A 35 -2.44 3.49 -3.61
CA ALA A 35 -2.28 2.62 -2.46
C ALA A 35 -3.00 3.14 -1.20
N MET A 36 -3.22 2.24 -0.24
CA MET A 36 -3.60 2.55 1.13
C MET A 36 -2.77 1.72 2.13
N ASP A 37 -2.80 2.09 3.40
CA ASP A 37 -2.05 1.42 4.47
C ASP A 37 -2.80 0.22 5.11
N GLY A 38 -3.99 -0.12 4.61
CA GLY A 38 -4.80 -1.23 5.15
C GLY A 38 -5.69 -1.88 4.11
N TYR A 39 -5.79 -3.21 4.18
CA TYR A 39 -6.47 -4.04 3.20
C TYR A 39 -7.95 -3.66 3.00
N SER A 40 -8.76 -3.61 4.07
CA SER A 40 -10.18 -3.29 3.96
C SER A 40 -10.43 -1.90 3.35
N ASN A 41 -9.57 -0.93 3.70
CA ASN A 41 -9.65 0.42 3.14
C ASN A 41 -9.27 0.44 1.65
N ALA A 42 -8.21 -0.29 1.28
CA ALA A 42 -7.77 -0.41 -0.11
C ALA A 42 -8.85 -1.05 -0.98
N VAL A 43 -9.45 -2.15 -0.51
CA VAL A 43 -10.56 -2.83 -1.21
C VAL A 43 -11.78 -1.89 -1.37
N THR A 44 -12.16 -1.19 -0.30
CA THR A 44 -13.30 -0.25 -0.34
C THR A 44 -13.04 0.90 -1.32
N LEU A 45 -11.86 1.50 -1.27
CA LEU A 45 -11.49 2.58 -2.18
C LEU A 45 -11.42 2.06 -3.63
N GLY A 46 -10.80 0.91 -3.85
CA GLY A 46 -10.66 0.29 -5.16
C GLY A 46 -12.01 -0.03 -5.80
N TYR A 47 -12.92 -0.62 -5.03
CA TYR A 47 -14.29 -0.89 -5.47
C TYR A 47 -15.01 0.41 -5.91
N ASN A 48 -14.93 1.45 -5.10
CA ASN A 48 -15.58 2.73 -5.34
C ASN A 48 -14.99 3.48 -6.54
N LEU A 49 -13.68 3.41 -6.76
CA LEU A 49 -12.99 4.06 -7.88
C LEU A 49 -12.94 3.17 -9.13
N ARG A 50 -13.36 1.91 -9.06
CA ARG A 50 -13.21 0.90 -10.11
C ARG A 50 -11.76 0.80 -10.61
N LYS A 51 -10.82 0.87 -9.67
CA LYS A 51 -9.38 0.76 -9.91
C LYS A 51 -8.76 -0.14 -8.84
N TYR A 52 -7.70 -0.83 -9.22
CA TYR A 52 -6.93 -1.55 -8.23
C TYR A 52 -6.22 -0.55 -7.30
N VAL A 53 -6.34 -0.78 -6.00
CA VAL A 53 -5.67 -0.02 -4.94
C VAL A 53 -4.88 -1.02 -4.13
N MET A 54 -3.57 -0.95 -4.19
CA MET A 54 -2.69 -1.86 -3.48
C MET A 54 -2.56 -1.51 -2.00
N VAL A 55 -2.08 -2.45 -1.22
CA VAL A 55 -1.71 -2.23 0.19
C VAL A 55 -0.24 -1.87 0.28
N PHE A 56 0.09 -0.72 0.89
CA PHE A 56 1.46 -0.27 1.11
C PHE A 56 1.85 -0.41 2.58
N GLY A 57 3.00 -1.00 2.86
CA GLY A 57 3.52 -1.23 4.21
C GLY A 57 3.28 -2.66 4.71
N GLN A 58 3.52 -2.86 6.00
CA GLN A 58 3.42 -4.18 6.63
C GLN A 58 1.99 -4.73 6.65
N ALA A 59 1.02 -3.84 6.89
CA ALA A 59 -0.40 -4.16 7.05
C ALA A 59 -0.66 -5.26 8.10
N SER A 60 -1.78 -5.97 7.99
CA SER A 60 -2.15 -7.08 8.86
C SER A 60 -2.25 -8.40 8.09
N SER A 61 -2.53 -9.49 8.79
CA SER A 61 -2.77 -10.81 8.17
C SER A 61 -3.81 -10.78 7.05
N HIS A 62 -4.80 -9.90 7.13
CA HIS A 62 -5.83 -9.74 6.08
C HIS A 62 -5.28 -9.23 4.75
N ALA A 63 -4.13 -8.57 4.75
CA ALA A 63 -3.50 -8.05 3.54
C ALA A 63 -2.77 -9.13 2.72
N ARG A 64 -2.71 -10.37 3.20
CA ARG A 64 -1.98 -11.46 2.51
C ARG A 64 -2.63 -11.82 1.17
N HIS A 65 -3.92 -11.54 1.00
CA HIS A 65 -4.55 -11.65 -0.31
C HIS A 65 -3.97 -10.64 -1.33
N ASP A 66 -3.67 -9.43 -0.89
CA ASP A 66 -3.06 -8.40 -1.74
C ASP A 66 -1.65 -8.78 -2.21
N ASP A 67 -0.91 -9.55 -1.41
CA ASP A 67 0.41 -10.05 -1.79
C ASP A 67 0.38 -10.93 -3.06
N ILE A 68 -0.76 -11.56 -3.36
CA ILE A 68 -0.94 -12.34 -4.60
C ILE A 68 -1.07 -11.38 -5.80
N LEU A 69 -1.83 -10.31 -5.62
CA LEU A 69 -2.20 -9.38 -6.68
C LEU A 69 -1.12 -8.34 -6.96
N THR A 70 -0.40 -7.90 -5.91
CA THR A 70 0.63 -6.87 -6.03
C THR A 70 2.01 -7.47 -6.29
N ASP A 71 2.67 -6.95 -7.30
CA ASP A 71 4.12 -7.16 -7.51
C ASP A 71 4.84 -5.81 -7.38
N PHE A 72 5.67 -5.68 -6.35
CA PHE A 72 6.41 -4.44 -6.09
C PHE A 72 7.66 -4.27 -6.97
N ARG A 73 8.16 -5.33 -7.60
CA ARG A 73 9.40 -5.29 -8.41
C ARG A 73 9.31 -4.31 -9.59
N PRO A 74 8.27 -4.36 -10.43
CA PRO A 74 8.13 -3.44 -11.55
C PRO A 74 7.84 -2.00 -11.14
N LEU A 75 7.49 -1.75 -9.86
CA LEU A 75 7.24 -0.41 -9.35
C LEU A 75 8.52 0.36 -8.99
N ASN A 76 9.68 -0.30 -9.06
CA ASN A 76 10.96 0.36 -8.75
C ASN A 76 11.17 1.61 -9.60
N ASN A 77 11.57 2.71 -8.96
CA ASN A 77 11.65 4.07 -9.52
C ASN A 77 10.30 4.69 -9.94
N GLY A 78 9.19 4.00 -9.76
CA GLY A 78 7.83 4.51 -10.04
C GLY A 78 7.31 5.44 -8.96
N ASN A 79 6.07 5.91 -9.15
CA ASN A 79 5.42 6.83 -8.23
C ASN A 79 4.21 6.16 -7.59
N ILE A 80 4.06 6.33 -6.28
CA ILE A 80 2.98 5.74 -5.51
C ILE A 80 2.24 6.83 -4.74
N LEU A 81 0.94 6.91 -4.94
CA LEU A 81 0.04 7.80 -4.21
C LEU A 81 -0.66 7.00 -3.10
N ILE A 82 -0.34 7.31 -1.85
CA ILE A 82 -0.86 6.57 -0.71
C ILE A 82 -1.89 7.43 0.02
N LEU A 83 -3.16 6.97 0.04
CA LEU A 83 -4.22 7.63 0.78
C LEU A 83 -4.27 7.10 2.21
N ARG A 84 -4.37 8.02 3.17
CA ARG A 84 -4.45 7.70 4.60
C ARG A 84 -5.58 8.40 5.31
N LYS A 85 -6.07 7.79 6.39
CA LYS A 85 -7.06 8.36 7.32
C LYS A 85 -6.42 9.00 8.55
N SER A 86 -5.11 8.93 8.68
CA SER A 86 -4.35 9.52 9.78
C SER A 86 -3.12 10.22 9.23
N GLU A 87 -2.65 11.20 9.97
CA GLU A 87 -1.43 11.91 9.63
C GLU A 87 -0.26 10.95 9.41
N PRO A 88 0.46 11.07 8.28
CA PRO A 88 1.57 10.20 7.97
C PRO A 88 2.84 10.60 8.72
N ASP A 89 3.62 9.62 9.14
CA ASP A 89 5.00 9.83 9.52
C ASP A 89 5.88 9.95 8.25
N LEU A 90 6.35 11.14 7.94
CA LEU A 90 7.20 11.40 6.78
C LEU A 90 8.53 10.66 6.84
N ALA A 91 9.09 10.46 8.03
CA ALA A 91 10.35 9.74 8.18
C ALA A 91 10.23 8.28 7.74
N TYR A 92 9.05 7.67 7.98
CA TYR A 92 8.76 6.33 7.50
C TYR A 92 8.77 6.25 5.97
N TYR A 93 8.10 7.18 5.27
CA TYR A 93 8.01 7.13 3.80
C TYR A 93 9.32 7.49 3.10
N ARG A 94 10.10 8.43 3.66
CA ARG A 94 11.43 8.81 3.12
C ARG A 94 12.42 7.67 3.04
N GLN A 95 12.15 6.55 3.72
CA GLN A 95 12.97 5.35 3.61
C GLN A 95 12.76 4.59 2.30
N PHE A 96 11.66 4.85 1.60
CA PHE A 96 11.21 4.08 0.44
C PHE A 96 11.02 4.91 -0.82
N PHE A 97 11.22 6.22 -0.75
CA PHE A 97 11.04 7.10 -1.89
C PHE A 97 12.14 8.15 -1.94
N ARG A 98 12.54 8.48 -3.17
CA ARG A 98 13.50 9.56 -3.39
C ARG A 98 12.95 10.93 -2.97
N THR A 99 11.67 11.16 -3.26
CA THR A 99 10.96 12.39 -2.88
C THR A 99 9.61 12.04 -2.27
N VAL A 100 9.26 12.71 -1.18
CA VAL A 100 7.96 12.54 -0.50
C VAL A 100 7.36 13.91 -0.24
N SER A 101 6.13 14.10 -0.70
CA SER A 101 5.28 15.23 -0.31
C SER A 101 3.96 14.76 0.27
N VAL A 102 3.35 15.60 1.10
CA VAL A 102 2.09 15.28 1.77
C VAL A 102 1.15 16.46 1.64
N ASP A 103 -0.05 16.16 1.18
CA ASP A 103 -1.19 17.06 1.16
C ASP A 103 -2.32 16.48 2.02
N SER A 104 -3.24 17.31 2.46
CA SER A 104 -4.46 16.85 3.14
C SER A 104 -5.69 17.55 2.59
N PHE A 105 -6.82 16.88 2.70
CA PHE A 105 -8.12 17.41 2.33
C PHE A 105 -9.22 16.89 3.24
N ASP A 106 -10.30 17.66 3.38
CA ASP A 106 -11.42 17.30 4.21
C ASP A 106 -12.63 16.93 3.33
N ILE A 107 -13.29 15.82 3.66
CA ILE A 107 -14.55 15.40 3.04
C ILE A 107 -15.54 15.13 4.16
N ARG A 108 -16.66 15.88 4.19
CA ARG A 108 -17.75 15.72 5.16
C ARG A 108 -17.24 15.69 6.60
N GLY A 109 -16.22 16.50 6.91
CA GLY A 109 -15.63 16.57 8.26
C GLY A 109 -14.62 15.45 8.59
N ALA A 110 -14.38 14.52 7.69
CA ALA A 110 -13.28 13.55 7.80
C ALA A 110 -12.04 14.08 7.07
N ARG A 111 -10.88 14.01 7.73
CA ARG A 111 -9.60 14.40 7.13
C ARG A 111 -8.89 13.22 6.54
N PHE A 112 -8.48 13.38 5.28
CA PHE A 112 -7.66 12.43 4.54
C PHE A 112 -6.31 13.06 4.20
N TRP A 113 -5.29 12.22 4.08
CA TRP A 113 -3.93 12.59 3.77
C TRP A 113 -3.48 11.88 2.51
N GLN A 114 -2.85 12.61 1.61
CA GLN A 114 -2.21 12.08 0.41
C GLN A 114 -0.70 12.12 0.60
N VAL A 115 -0.07 10.95 0.64
CA VAL A 115 1.38 10.84 0.56
C VAL A 115 1.75 10.56 -0.89
N LYS A 116 2.45 11.49 -1.51
CA LYS A 116 2.99 11.37 -2.87
C LYS A 116 4.45 10.94 -2.78
N GLY A 117 4.71 9.67 -3.04
CA GLY A 117 6.06 9.12 -3.06
C GLY A 117 6.56 8.96 -4.50
N GLU A 118 7.63 9.66 -4.86
CA GLU A 118 8.25 9.59 -6.17
C GLU A 118 9.58 8.84 -6.11
N GLY A 119 9.83 8.02 -7.13
CA GLY A 119 11.05 7.23 -7.21
C GLY A 119 11.11 6.17 -6.12
N PHE A 120 10.17 5.24 -6.16
CA PHE A 120 10.07 4.13 -5.21
C PHE A 120 11.33 3.28 -5.21
N ASP A 121 11.91 3.06 -4.03
CA ASP A 121 13.08 2.20 -3.79
C ASP A 121 12.60 0.79 -3.40
N TYR A 122 12.42 -0.06 -4.41
CA TYR A 122 12.04 -1.46 -4.19
C TYR A 122 13.07 -2.23 -3.32
N PRO A 123 14.40 -2.13 -3.56
CA PRO A 123 15.39 -2.77 -2.68
C PRO A 123 15.21 -2.44 -1.20
N ALA A 124 15.09 -1.16 -0.86
CA ALA A 124 14.86 -0.73 0.53
C ALA A 124 13.52 -1.24 1.09
N TYR A 125 12.48 -1.24 0.27
CA TYR A 125 11.16 -1.75 0.64
C TYR A 125 11.19 -3.28 0.85
N ARG A 126 11.87 -4.02 -0.03
CA ARG A 126 12.07 -5.47 0.10
C ARG A 126 12.78 -5.80 1.41
N GLU A 127 13.87 -5.11 1.70
CA GLU A 127 14.67 -5.33 2.91
C GLU A 127 13.87 -5.08 4.19
N LYS A 128 13.14 -3.97 4.27
CA LYS A 128 12.49 -3.54 5.52
C LYS A 128 11.06 -4.05 5.68
N ILE A 129 10.29 -4.06 4.60
CA ILE A 129 8.86 -4.40 4.65
C ILE A 129 8.61 -5.84 4.24
N LEU A 130 9.09 -6.26 3.05
CA LEU A 130 8.78 -7.61 2.57
C LEU A 130 9.51 -8.68 3.39
N THR A 131 10.70 -8.39 3.92
CA THR A 131 11.39 -9.30 4.86
C THR A 131 10.59 -9.47 6.15
N TYR A 132 10.06 -8.40 6.73
CA TYR A 132 9.17 -8.49 7.89
C TYR A 132 7.91 -9.31 7.56
N VAL A 133 7.25 -9.03 6.44
CA VAL A 133 6.06 -9.76 5.99
C VAL A 133 6.36 -11.25 5.81
N LYS A 134 7.52 -11.58 5.23
CA LYS A 134 7.98 -12.97 5.10
C LYS A 134 8.10 -13.65 6.46
N GLN A 135 8.77 -13.02 7.40
CA GLN A 135 9.02 -13.59 8.73
C GLN A 135 7.72 -13.77 9.52
N GLU A 136 6.83 -12.80 9.47
CA GLU A 136 5.60 -12.78 10.26
C GLU A 136 4.52 -13.70 9.69
N TYR A 137 4.37 -13.76 8.36
CA TYR A 137 3.20 -14.40 7.75
C TYR A 137 3.51 -15.58 6.85
N TYR A 138 4.75 -15.73 6.38
CA TYR A 138 5.16 -16.80 5.46
C TYR A 138 6.18 -17.76 6.08
N SER A 139 6.40 -17.69 7.37
CA SER A 139 7.21 -18.65 8.13
C SER A 139 6.36 -19.89 8.43
N ILE A 140 6.59 -20.95 7.65
CA ILE A 140 5.88 -22.23 7.83
C ILE A 140 6.72 -23.11 8.76
N PRO A 141 6.15 -23.66 9.85
CA PRO A 141 6.83 -24.62 10.71
C PRO A 141 7.35 -25.83 9.93
N SER A 142 8.56 -26.30 10.25
CA SER A 142 9.25 -27.38 9.52
C SER A 142 8.50 -28.73 9.52
N TRP A 143 7.58 -28.93 10.45
CA TRP A 143 6.76 -30.14 10.54
C TRP A 143 5.51 -30.13 9.64
N LEU A 144 5.21 -28.97 9.00
CA LEU A 144 4.13 -28.89 8.01
C LEU A 144 4.67 -29.18 6.60
N PRO A 145 3.86 -29.79 5.71
CA PRO A 145 4.24 -29.96 4.32
C PRO A 145 4.54 -28.60 3.66
N GLN A 146 5.76 -28.44 3.17
CA GLN A 146 6.21 -27.22 2.54
C GLN A 146 6.13 -27.42 1.02
N ARG A 147 5.18 -26.79 0.37
CA ARG A 147 5.04 -26.82 -1.10
C ARG A 147 4.92 -25.38 -1.57
N GLY A 148 5.92 -24.92 -2.32
CA GLY A 148 5.93 -23.63 -3.02
C GLY A 148 5.36 -22.45 -2.24
N CYS A 149 6.05 -21.35 -2.20
CA CYS A 149 5.58 -20.13 -1.58
C CYS A 149 5.68 -19.02 -2.61
N TYR A 150 4.56 -18.70 -3.26
CA TYR A 150 4.55 -17.68 -4.32
C TYR A 150 5.17 -16.35 -3.87
N PHE A 151 5.02 -15.96 -2.60
CA PHE A 151 5.61 -14.74 -2.05
C PHE A 151 7.14 -14.84 -2.01
N CYS A 152 7.65 -15.97 -1.51
CA CYS A 152 9.08 -16.22 -1.45
C CYS A 152 9.67 -16.39 -2.85
N ASP A 153 9.03 -17.16 -3.72
CA ASP A 153 9.48 -17.37 -5.10
C ASP A 153 9.54 -16.05 -5.88
N ARG A 154 8.63 -15.10 -5.55
CA ARG A 154 8.60 -13.78 -6.16
C ARG A 154 9.69 -12.85 -5.64
N TYR A 155 9.85 -12.76 -4.33
CA TYR A 155 10.67 -11.72 -3.71
C TYR A 155 12.00 -12.22 -3.14
N PHE A 156 12.12 -13.53 -2.89
CA PHE A 156 13.28 -14.17 -2.24
C PHE A 156 13.65 -15.49 -2.92
N PRO A 157 13.84 -15.52 -4.26
CA PRO A 157 14.06 -16.77 -4.99
C PRO A 157 15.32 -17.52 -4.55
N ASP A 158 16.34 -16.79 -4.08
CA ASP A 158 17.60 -17.37 -3.64
C ASP A 158 17.59 -17.79 -2.16
N GLU A 159 16.49 -17.56 -1.46
CA GLU A 159 16.35 -17.87 -0.04
C GLU A 159 15.44 -19.09 0.16
N LYS A 160 15.79 -19.93 1.10
CA LYS A 160 14.92 -21.02 1.52
C LYS A 160 13.85 -20.48 2.49
N CYS A 161 12.79 -19.94 1.96
CA CYS A 161 11.73 -19.30 2.74
C CYS A 161 10.84 -20.28 3.51
N CYS A 162 10.67 -21.47 3.01
CA CYS A 162 9.84 -22.51 3.62
C CYS A 162 10.75 -23.62 4.15
N ARG A 163 11.30 -23.44 5.34
CA ARG A 163 12.06 -24.47 6.05
C ARG A 163 11.57 -24.63 7.46
#